data_26da5ab35115575b061282b9bb2ecd61
#
_entry.id   26da5ab35115575b061282b9bb2ecd61
#
_cell.length_a   1.000
_cell.length_b   1.000
_cell.length_c   1.000
_cell.angle_alpha   90.00
_cell.angle_beta   90.00
_cell.angle_gamma   90.00
#
_symmetry.space_group_name_H-M   'P 1'
#
loop_
_entity.id
_entity.type
_entity.pdbx_description
1 polymer ?
#
loop_
_entity_poly.entity_id
_entity_poly.type
_entity_poly.pdbx_seq_one_letter_code
_entity_poly.pdbx_strand_id
1 'polypeptide(L)'
;DLKAGEVVHGASGNRDSYRPLTWGLSSTADPVGYLAQLSPRHLYVADLDRIMGNGDHMNQVIACSSRVETCYLDRGCRGPWDYLRQPRITDIAATETSDADLSTYPDGYLSVDVRSGRVMPSGEDPRLLLRKAGDWHFEGAIILNVGAVGTESGIIFRFLAGLRAAYDRPLLYGGGVASPADLDTLAALGFDGAIIATAIHRGTIPLENLRRGRWS
;
A
#
# COMPACT_ATOMS: atom_id res chain seq x y z
N ASP A 1 6.26 -0.41 6.06
CA ASP A 1 7.51 -0.69 5.33
C ASP A 1 8.44 -1.49 6.23
N LEU A 2 8.97 -2.65 5.74
CA LEU A 2 9.96 -3.48 6.41
C LEU A 2 11.33 -3.32 5.75
N LYS A 3 12.35 -2.99 6.54
CA LYS A 3 13.74 -2.87 6.07
C LYS A 3 14.68 -3.28 7.19
N ALA A 4 15.66 -4.13 6.88
CA ALA A 4 16.64 -4.65 7.85
C ALA A 4 15.99 -5.27 9.11
N GLY A 5 14.82 -5.92 8.96
CA GLY A 5 14.09 -6.58 10.04
C GLY A 5 13.21 -5.66 10.89
N GLU A 6 13.13 -4.37 10.58
CA GLU A 6 12.41 -3.37 11.37
C GLU A 6 11.32 -2.66 10.54
N VAL A 7 10.30 -2.18 11.22
CA VAL A 7 9.33 -1.23 10.65
C VAL A 7 10.02 0.11 10.47
N VAL A 8 10.02 0.64 9.24
CA VAL A 8 10.66 1.92 8.92
C VAL A 8 9.63 2.96 8.48
N HIS A 9 9.96 4.24 8.63
CA HIS A 9 9.14 5.33 8.12
C HIS A 9 9.50 5.65 6.68
N GLY A 10 8.55 5.37 5.76
CA GLY A 10 8.67 5.71 4.36
C GLY A 10 8.50 7.21 4.10
N ALA A 11 9.37 7.78 3.26
CA ALA A 11 9.28 9.18 2.86
C ALA A 11 9.67 9.36 1.38
N SER A 12 8.71 9.81 0.56
CA SER A 12 8.89 10.22 -0.84
C SER A 12 9.58 9.19 -1.75
N GLY A 13 9.55 7.90 -1.38
CA GLY A 13 10.17 6.82 -2.15
C GLY A 13 11.71 6.77 -2.10
N ASN A 14 12.36 7.57 -1.25
CA ASN A 14 13.82 7.51 -1.06
C ASN A 14 14.19 6.44 -0.03
N ARG A 15 14.14 5.15 -0.45
CA ARG A 15 14.30 3.98 0.42
C ARG A 15 15.62 3.94 1.18
N ASP A 16 16.69 4.56 0.67
CA ASP A 16 17.98 4.60 1.36
C ASP A 16 17.95 5.48 2.63
N SER A 17 17.08 6.48 2.65
CA SER A 17 16.92 7.39 3.77
C SER A 17 15.99 6.87 4.88
N TYR A 18 15.26 5.77 4.64
CA TYR A 18 14.31 5.24 5.61
C TYR A 18 15.01 4.78 6.88
N ARG A 19 14.41 5.12 8.02
CA ARG A 19 14.94 4.81 9.37
C ARG A 19 13.88 4.08 10.18
N PRO A 20 14.29 3.27 11.16
CA PRO A 20 13.37 2.61 12.09
C PRO A 20 12.35 3.59 12.66
N LEU A 21 11.11 3.17 12.74
CA LEU A 21 10.01 3.97 13.27
C LEU A 21 10.09 4.00 14.81
N THR A 22 10.75 5.03 15.34
CA THR A 22 10.98 5.22 16.79
C THR A 22 10.12 6.33 17.39
N TRP A 23 9.08 6.75 16.69
CA TRP A 23 8.16 7.81 17.10
C TRP A 23 6.70 7.41 16.81
N GLY A 24 5.76 8.18 17.38
CA GLY A 24 4.32 7.97 17.18
C GLY A 24 3.72 7.00 18.21
N LEU A 25 2.82 6.15 17.77
CA LEU A 25 2.01 5.31 18.64
C LEU A 25 2.68 3.99 19.07
N SER A 26 3.77 3.60 18.42
CA SER A 26 4.50 2.39 18.78
C SER A 26 5.81 2.73 19.52
N SER A 27 6.10 1.97 20.57
CA SER A 27 7.36 2.06 21.32
C SER A 27 8.43 1.12 20.76
N THR A 28 8.14 0.38 19.69
CA THR A 28 9.07 -0.58 19.07
C THR A 28 8.96 -0.54 17.56
N ALA A 29 10.09 -0.78 16.89
CA ALA A 29 10.16 -1.03 15.44
C ALA A 29 10.14 -2.53 15.09
N ASP A 30 10.15 -3.45 16.10
CA ASP A 30 9.90 -4.86 15.84
C ASP A 30 8.52 -5.06 15.20
N PRO A 31 8.40 -5.72 14.03
CA PRO A 31 7.14 -5.76 13.29
C PRO A 31 5.98 -6.40 14.07
N VAL A 32 6.25 -7.45 14.82
CA VAL A 32 5.21 -8.15 15.61
C VAL A 32 4.78 -7.32 16.81
N GLY A 33 5.74 -6.72 17.53
CA GLY A 33 5.48 -5.82 18.64
C GLY A 33 4.74 -4.55 18.20
N TYR A 34 5.12 -3.99 17.04
CA TYR A 34 4.44 -2.87 16.41
C TYR A 34 2.96 -3.17 16.15
N LEU A 35 2.67 -4.30 15.50
CA LEU A 35 1.28 -4.71 15.24
C LEU A 35 0.50 -5.01 16.52
N ALA A 36 1.14 -5.58 17.55
CA ALA A 36 0.47 -5.85 18.82
C ALA A 36 0.00 -4.54 19.50
N GLN A 37 0.73 -3.44 19.34
CA GLN A 37 0.36 -2.14 19.90
C GLN A 37 -0.73 -1.43 19.09
N LEU A 38 -0.67 -1.47 17.76
CA LEU A 38 -1.63 -0.82 16.90
C LEU A 38 -2.92 -1.63 16.73
N SER A 39 -2.81 -2.96 16.66
CA SER A 39 -3.90 -3.91 16.43
C SER A 39 -4.79 -3.56 15.22
N PRO A 40 -4.22 -3.37 14.03
CA PRO A 40 -5.00 -3.03 12.84
C PRO A 40 -5.84 -4.22 12.38
N ARG A 41 -6.99 -3.95 11.78
CA ARG A 41 -7.81 -5.00 11.15
C ARG A 41 -7.24 -5.44 9.82
N HIS A 42 -6.76 -4.49 9.03
CA HIS A 42 -6.11 -4.72 7.72
C HIS A 42 -4.70 -4.14 7.74
N LEU A 43 -3.81 -4.76 7.00
CA LEU A 43 -2.41 -4.40 6.96
C LEU A 43 -1.93 -4.31 5.51
N TYR A 44 -1.18 -3.26 5.18
CA TYR A 44 -0.33 -3.22 4.00
C TYR A 44 1.12 -3.37 4.43
N VAL A 45 1.86 -4.24 3.77
CA VAL A 45 3.29 -4.45 4.01
C VAL A 45 4.05 -4.26 2.71
N ALA A 46 5.09 -3.41 2.73
CA ALA A 46 6.12 -3.39 1.72
C ALA A 46 7.40 -4.04 2.29
N ASP A 47 7.81 -5.19 1.72
CA ASP A 47 9.09 -5.82 2.06
C ASP A 47 10.21 -5.18 1.24
N LEU A 48 10.78 -4.10 1.77
CA LEU A 48 11.73 -3.28 1.04
C LEU A 48 13.03 -4.01 0.71
N ASP A 49 13.50 -4.90 1.58
CA ASP A 49 14.72 -5.66 1.31
C ASP A 49 14.49 -6.64 0.13
N ARG A 50 13.31 -7.26 0.05
CA ARG A 50 12.96 -8.11 -1.10
C ARG A 50 12.79 -7.28 -2.39
N ILE A 51 12.12 -6.14 -2.30
CA ILE A 51 11.93 -5.19 -3.40
C ILE A 51 13.29 -4.72 -3.96
N MET A 52 14.25 -4.42 -3.07
CA MET A 52 15.60 -3.94 -3.43
C MET A 52 16.60 -5.07 -3.73
N GLY A 53 16.23 -6.33 -3.54
CA GLY A 53 17.13 -7.47 -3.76
C GLY A 53 18.18 -7.70 -2.66
N ASN A 54 17.93 -7.20 -1.44
CA ASN A 54 18.85 -7.27 -0.29
C ASN A 54 18.52 -8.40 0.71
N GLY A 55 17.52 -9.21 0.42
CA GLY A 55 17.02 -10.25 1.30
C GLY A 55 15.50 -10.33 1.30
N ASP A 56 14.90 -10.88 2.35
CA ASP A 56 13.44 -10.87 2.55
C ASP A 56 13.07 -10.94 4.05
N HIS A 57 11.81 -10.65 4.35
CA HIS A 57 11.26 -10.70 5.69
C HIS A 57 10.10 -11.72 5.82
N MET A 58 10.18 -12.83 5.10
CA MET A 58 9.12 -13.84 5.01
C MET A 58 8.55 -14.24 6.37
N ASN A 59 9.42 -14.53 7.35
CA ASN A 59 9.00 -14.97 8.67
C ASN A 59 8.21 -13.88 9.40
N GLN A 60 8.67 -12.62 9.33
CA GLN A 60 7.98 -11.48 9.92
C GLN A 60 6.65 -11.21 9.23
N VAL A 61 6.61 -11.28 7.90
CA VAL A 61 5.38 -11.12 7.10
C VAL A 61 4.34 -12.17 7.50
N ILE A 62 4.70 -13.45 7.59
CA ILE A 62 3.79 -14.52 8.01
C ILE A 62 3.31 -14.29 9.45
N ALA A 63 4.21 -13.94 10.37
CA ALA A 63 3.85 -13.66 11.76
C ALA A 63 2.89 -12.46 11.88
N CYS A 64 3.08 -11.43 11.05
CA CYS A 64 2.21 -10.26 10.99
C CYS A 64 0.86 -10.59 10.35
N SER A 65 0.83 -11.29 9.22
CA SER A 65 -0.40 -11.64 8.51
C SER A 65 -1.36 -12.49 9.36
N SER A 66 -0.82 -13.32 10.24
CA SER A 66 -1.65 -14.14 11.15
C SER A 66 -2.46 -13.32 12.18
N ARG A 67 -2.12 -12.05 12.39
CA ARG A 67 -2.72 -11.16 13.39
C ARG A 67 -3.76 -10.19 12.84
N VAL A 68 -4.00 -10.21 11.53
CA VAL A 68 -4.92 -9.31 10.83
C VAL A 68 -5.94 -10.10 10.02
N GLU A 69 -7.01 -9.47 9.57
CA GLU A 69 -7.98 -10.12 8.68
C GLU A 69 -7.45 -10.23 7.25
N THR A 70 -6.79 -9.19 6.77
CA THR A 70 -6.19 -9.15 5.43
C THR A 70 -4.85 -8.44 5.49
N CYS A 71 -3.84 -9.05 4.87
CA CYS A 71 -2.51 -8.48 4.68
C CYS A 71 -2.26 -8.29 3.17
N TYR A 72 -2.25 -7.06 2.71
CA TYR A 72 -1.83 -6.68 1.36
C TYR A 72 -0.30 -6.64 1.33
N LEU A 73 0.32 -7.54 0.57
CA LEU A 73 1.76 -7.72 0.58
C LEU A 73 2.41 -7.30 -0.73
N ASP A 74 3.14 -6.19 -0.69
CA ASP A 74 4.09 -5.82 -1.73
C ASP A 74 5.49 -6.30 -1.34
N ARG A 75 5.96 -7.30 -2.05
CA ARG A 75 7.32 -7.85 -1.90
C ARG A 75 8.14 -7.76 -3.19
N GLY A 76 7.71 -6.90 -4.12
CA GLY A 76 8.37 -6.73 -5.41
C GLY A 76 8.29 -7.97 -6.28
N CYS A 77 7.09 -8.53 -6.45
CA CYS A 77 6.86 -9.69 -7.30
C CYS A 77 7.29 -9.40 -8.74
N ARG A 78 8.18 -10.22 -9.28
CA ARG A 78 8.68 -10.12 -10.66
C ARG A 78 7.75 -10.78 -11.67
N GLY A 79 6.94 -11.73 -11.23
CA GLY A 79 5.96 -12.42 -12.03
C GLY A 79 4.99 -13.24 -11.17
N PRO A 80 3.97 -13.89 -11.78
CA PRO A 80 2.96 -14.67 -11.06
C PRO A 80 3.53 -15.81 -10.21
N TRP A 81 4.72 -16.30 -10.57
CA TRP A 81 5.45 -17.35 -9.83
C TRP A 81 6.00 -16.89 -8.48
N ASP A 82 6.06 -15.57 -8.25
CA ASP A 82 6.54 -14.97 -6.99
C ASP A 82 5.44 -14.85 -5.92
N TYR A 83 4.18 -15.11 -6.26
CA TYR A 83 3.07 -15.03 -5.31
C TYR A 83 3.19 -16.08 -4.22
N LEU A 84 3.00 -15.66 -2.95
CA LEU A 84 3.09 -16.54 -1.79
C LEU A 84 1.87 -17.43 -1.62
N ARG A 85 0.69 -16.95 -2.00
CA ARG A 85 -0.60 -17.64 -1.87
C ARG A 85 -0.85 -18.19 -0.47
N GLN A 86 -0.55 -17.39 0.55
CA GLN A 86 -0.76 -17.74 1.93
C GLN A 86 -2.12 -17.24 2.43
N PRO A 87 -2.77 -17.94 3.37
CA PRO A 87 -4.00 -17.47 3.99
C PRO A 87 -3.83 -16.05 4.55
N ARG A 88 -4.84 -15.19 4.34
CA ARG A 88 -4.87 -13.78 4.76
C ARG A 88 -3.86 -12.86 4.05
N ILE A 89 -3.04 -13.39 3.15
CA ILE A 89 -2.16 -12.58 2.31
C ILE A 89 -2.82 -12.39 0.95
N THR A 90 -2.99 -11.14 0.56
CA THR A 90 -3.29 -10.72 -0.80
C THR A 90 -1.99 -10.27 -1.44
N ASP A 91 -1.48 -11.06 -2.36
CA ASP A 91 -0.26 -10.75 -3.08
C ASP A 91 -0.46 -9.54 -4.01
N ILE A 92 0.56 -8.70 -4.10
CA ILE A 92 0.55 -7.50 -4.95
C ILE A 92 1.54 -7.66 -6.11
N ALA A 93 1.06 -7.38 -7.33
CA ALA A 93 1.89 -7.11 -8.50
C ALA A 93 2.02 -5.59 -8.66
N ALA A 94 3.22 -5.06 -8.49
CA ALA A 94 3.48 -3.63 -8.56
C ALA A 94 4.06 -3.23 -9.92
N THR A 95 3.61 -2.12 -10.48
CA THR A 95 4.10 -1.61 -11.78
C THR A 95 5.60 -1.29 -11.74
N GLU A 96 6.12 -0.88 -10.57
CA GLU A 96 7.54 -0.55 -10.40
C GLU A 96 8.44 -1.78 -10.51
N THR A 97 7.96 -2.96 -10.11
CA THR A 97 8.83 -4.13 -9.90
C THR A 97 8.54 -5.32 -10.80
N SER A 98 7.35 -5.42 -11.41
CA SER A 98 7.01 -6.55 -12.29
C SER A 98 7.85 -6.58 -13.56
N ASP A 99 8.46 -7.73 -13.84
CA ASP A 99 9.14 -8.02 -15.11
C ASP A 99 8.21 -8.75 -16.08
N ALA A 100 7.14 -9.38 -15.57
CA ALA A 100 6.13 -10.07 -16.37
C ALA A 100 5.07 -9.09 -16.88
N ASP A 101 4.39 -9.48 -17.97
CA ASP A 101 3.20 -8.80 -18.42
C ASP A 101 2.12 -8.88 -17.32
N LEU A 102 1.62 -7.74 -16.88
CA LEU A 102 0.66 -7.63 -15.78
C LEU A 102 -0.67 -8.36 -16.09
N SER A 103 -1.01 -8.54 -17.35
CA SER A 103 -2.21 -9.31 -17.78
C SER A 103 -2.10 -10.81 -17.47
N THR A 104 -0.90 -11.31 -17.17
CA THR A 104 -0.65 -12.75 -16.90
C THR A 104 -0.84 -13.14 -15.45
N TYR A 105 -1.02 -12.16 -14.54
CA TYR A 105 -1.26 -12.46 -13.14
C TYR A 105 -2.69 -12.99 -12.93
N PRO A 106 -2.85 -14.09 -12.18
CA PRO A 106 -4.13 -14.80 -12.12
C PRO A 106 -5.11 -14.25 -11.08
N ASP A 107 -4.63 -13.48 -10.12
CA ASP A 107 -5.37 -12.96 -8.95
C ASP A 107 -4.58 -11.84 -8.24
N GLY A 108 -4.93 -11.52 -7.01
CA GLY A 108 -4.26 -10.53 -6.16
C GLY A 108 -4.63 -9.09 -6.51
N TYR A 109 -3.80 -8.15 -6.09
CA TYR A 109 -4.01 -6.72 -6.35
C TYR A 109 -2.92 -6.14 -7.23
N LEU A 110 -3.33 -5.25 -8.14
CA LEU A 110 -2.38 -4.45 -8.94
C LEU A 110 -2.00 -3.20 -8.16
N SER A 111 -0.70 -3.00 -7.83
CA SER A 111 -0.22 -1.68 -7.42
C SER A 111 0.18 -0.85 -8.63
N VAL A 112 -0.55 0.25 -8.83
CA VAL A 112 -0.21 1.28 -9.81
C VAL A 112 0.62 2.34 -9.08
N ASP A 113 1.94 2.22 -9.20
CA ASP A 113 2.89 3.12 -8.54
C ASP A 113 3.00 4.41 -9.34
N VAL A 114 2.66 5.53 -8.70
CA VAL A 114 2.56 6.82 -9.36
C VAL A 114 3.56 7.81 -8.77
N ARG A 115 4.25 8.53 -9.65
CA ARG A 115 5.07 9.69 -9.29
C ARG A 115 4.76 10.83 -10.25
N SER A 116 4.50 12.02 -9.70
CA SER A 116 4.14 13.21 -10.50
C SER A 116 2.97 12.97 -11.48
N GLY A 117 1.98 12.16 -11.06
CA GLY A 117 0.78 11.84 -11.85
C GLY A 117 1.01 10.84 -13.00
N ARG A 118 2.16 10.16 -13.03
CA ARG A 118 2.53 9.17 -14.06
C ARG A 118 2.88 7.84 -13.43
N VAL A 119 2.54 6.74 -14.12
CA VAL A 119 2.89 5.37 -13.71
C VAL A 119 4.40 5.17 -13.79
N MET A 120 4.96 4.55 -12.77
CA MET A 120 6.37 4.14 -12.76
C MET A 120 6.52 2.69 -13.22
N PRO A 121 7.54 2.35 -14.00
CA PRO A 121 8.50 3.25 -14.66
C PRO A 121 8.03 3.72 -16.04
N SER A 122 6.86 3.26 -16.53
CA SER A 122 6.41 3.44 -17.94
C SER A 122 6.14 4.89 -18.33
N GLY A 123 5.81 5.76 -17.36
CA GLY A 123 5.42 7.14 -17.62
C GLY A 123 4.02 7.30 -18.23
N GLU A 124 3.24 6.22 -18.37
CA GLU A 124 1.88 6.32 -18.91
C GLU A 124 0.90 7.00 -17.95
N ASP A 125 -0.26 7.38 -18.48
CA ASP A 125 -1.36 7.89 -17.66
C ASP A 125 -1.98 6.75 -16.85
N PRO A 126 -2.06 6.83 -15.51
CA PRO A 126 -2.60 5.76 -14.68
C PRO A 126 -4.07 5.41 -15.01
N ARG A 127 -4.85 6.35 -15.57
CA ARG A 127 -6.22 6.08 -16.02
C ARG A 127 -6.25 5.14 -17.22
N LEU A 128 -5.25 5.23 -18.11
CA LEU A 128 -5.14 4.31 -19.24
C LEU A 128 -4.79 2.90 -18.78
N LEU A 129 -3.85 2.79 -17.85
CA LEU A 129 -3.49 1.50 -17.26
C LEU A 129 -4.67 0.86 -16.52
N LEU A 130 -5.38 1.63 -15.70
CA LEU A 130 -6.55 1.13 -14.96
C LEU A 130 -7.65 0.62 -15.89
N ARG A 131 -7.93 1.31 -17.02
CA ARG A 131 -8.89 0.81 -18.02
C ARG A 131 -8.47 -0.54 -18.59
N LYS A 132 -7.18 -0.73 -18.93
CA LYS A 132 -6.66 -2.02 -19.38
C LYS A 132 -6.80 -3.09 -18.27
N ALA A 133 -6.48 -2.71 -17.03
CA ALA A 133 -6.54 -3.59 -15.87
C ALA A 133 -7.97 -4.05 -15.54
N GLY A 134 -9.00 -3.35 -16.00
CA GLY A 134 -10.39 -3.77 -15.91
C GLY A 134 -10.66 -5.12 -16.55
N ASP A 135 -9.91 -5.48 -17.61
CA ASP A 135 -10.02 -6.76 -18.31
C ASP A 135 -9.08 -7.85 -17.75
N TRP A 136 -8.22 -7.53 -16.78
CA TRP A 136 -7.27 -8.48 -16.18
C TRP A 136 -7.88 -9.22 -15.00
N HIS A 137 -7.15 -10.18 -14.42
CA HIS A 137 -7.68 -11.06 -13.38
C HIS A 137 -7.48 -10.55 -11.94
N PHE A 138 -6.94 -9.34 -11.76
CA PHE A 138 -6.78 -8.76 -10.41
C PHE A 138 -8.13 -8.60 -9.71
N GLU A 139 -8.16 -8.86 -8.41
CA GLU A 139 -9.34 -8.65 -7.55
C GLU A 139 -9.63 -7.16 -7.32
N GLY A 140 -8.59 -6.33 -7.40
CA GLY A 140 -8.66 -4.89 -7.23
C GLY A 140 -7.34 -4.22 -7.57
N ALA A 141 -7.27 -2.91 -7.35
CA ALA A 141 -6.06 -2.14 -7.56
C ALA A 141 -5.77 -1.20 -6.39
N ILE A 142 -4.51 -0.83 -6.26
CA ILE A 142 -4.00 0.18 -5.33
C ILE A 142 -3.38 1.29 -6.17
N ILE A 143 -3.77 2.53 -5.95
CA ILE A 143 -2.99 3.67 -6.45
C ILE A 143 -2.01 4.05 -5.35
N LEU A 144 -0.75 3.79 -5.56
CA LEU A 144 0.30 4.18 -4.61
C LEU A 144 1.04 5.43 -5.12
N ASN A 145 0.71 6.59 -4.55
CA ASN A 145 1.41 7.83 -4.87
C ASN A 145 2.75 7.89 -4.12
N VAL A 146 3.76 7.27 -4.70
CA VAL A 146 5.09 7.11 -4.09
C VAL A 146 5.74 8.45 -3.74
N GLY A 147 5.53 9.48 -4.55
CA GLY A 147 6.04 10.82 -4.28
C GLY A 147 5.42 11.51 -3.06
N ALA A 148 4.22 11.08 -2.66
CA ALA A 148 3.48 11.65 -1.53
C ALA A 148 3.54 10.78 -0.27
N VAL A 149 4.12 9.58 -0.32
CA VAL A 149 4.28 8.72 0.86
C VAL A 149 5.02 9.45 1.97
N GLY A 150 4.47 9.45 3.17
CA GLY A 150 5.06 10.07 4.36
C GLY A 150 5.10 11.60 4.40
N THR A 151 4.56 12.29 3.38
CA THR A 151 4.63 13.76 3.28
C THR A 151 3.43 14.48 3.88
N GLU A 152 2.29 13.78 4.08
CA GLU A 152 1.01 14.37 4.49
C GLU A 152 0.62 15.58 3.60
N SER A 153 0.93 15.51 2.31
CA SER A 153 0.65 16.60 1.35
C SER A 153 -0.84 16.75 0.99
N GLY A 154 -1.69 15.86 1.52
CA GLY A 154 -3.10 15.76 1.14
C GLY A 154 -3.29 15.09 -0.23
N ILE A 155 -4.54 15.08 -0.68
CA ILE A 155 -4.96 14.41 -1.91
C ILE A 155 -5.50 15.43 -2.94
N ILE A 156 -5.39 15.09 -4.23
CA ILE A 156 -5.87 15.95 -5.33
C ILE A 156 -7.17 15.38 -5.89
N PHE A 157 -8.31 15.98 -5.54
CA PHE A 157 -9.66 15.53 -5.90
C PHE A 157 -9.82 15.18 -7.38
N ARG A 158 -9.45 16.10 -8.30
CA ARG A 158 -9.62 15.89 -9.76
C ARG A 158 -8.83 14.68 -10.28
N PHE A 159 -7.64 14.45 -9.72
CA PHE A 159 -6.82 13.30 -10.07
C PHE A 159 -7.52 12.01 -9.63
N LEU A 160 -7.97 11.94 -8.38
CA LEU A 160 -8.64 10.77 -7.81
C LEU A 160 -9.98 10.47 -8.51
N ALA A 161 -10.80 11.47 -8.78
CA ALA A 161 -12.06 11.29 -9.51
C ALA A 161 -11.84 10.68 -10.89
N GLY A 162 -10.78 11.09 -11.59
CA GLY A 162 -10.41 10.52 -12.88
C GLY A 162 -9.94 9.06 -12.80
N LEU A 163 -9.26 8.69 -11.72
CA LEU A 163 -8.82 7.30 -11.48
C LEU A 163 -10.02 6.40 -11.18
N ARG A 164 -10.91 6.83 -10.27
CA ARG A 164 -12.12 6.05 -9.93
C ARG A 164 -13.02 5.84 -11.14
N ALA A 165 -13.20 6.86 -11.98
CA ALA A 165 -13.98 6.76 -13.21
C ALA A 165 -13.38 5.83 -14.27
N ALA A 166 -12.09 5.48 -14.13
CA ALA A 166 -11.38 4.60 -15.08
C ALA A 166 -11.36 3.13 -14.64
N TYR A 167 -11.85 2.79 -13.44
CA TYR A 167 -11.77 1.44 -12.88
C TYR A 167 -13.00 1.16 -12.02
N ASP A 168 -13.71 0.08 -12.26
CA ASP A 168 -15.00 -0.26 -11.61
C ASP A 168 -14.88 -1.32 -10.48
N ARG A 169 -13.70 -1.95 -10.34
CA ARG A 169 -13.42 -2.93 -9.27
C ARG A 169 -12.91 -2.24 -8.00
N PRO A 170 -12.70 -2.99 -6.89
CA PRO A 170 -12.13 -2.44 -5.67
C PRO A 170 -10.85 -1.64 -5.92
N LEU A 171 -10.84 -0.40 -5.42
CA LEU A 171 -9.75 0.55 -5.63
C LEU A 171 -9.33 1.18 -4.30
N LEU A 172 -8.07 0.94 -3.91
CA LEU A 172 -7.47 1.53 -2.73
C LEU A 172 -6.55 2.69 -3.12
N TYR A 173 -6.31 3.61 -2.19
CA TYR A 173 -5.39 4.71 -2.39
C TYR A 173 -4.36 4.79 -1.26
N GLY A 174 -3.10 5.02 -1.59
CA GLY A 174 -1.99 5.24 -0.65
C GLY A 174 -1.09 6.39 -1.07
N GLY A 175 -0.51 7.05 -0.07
CA GLY A 175 0.40 8.17 -0.23
C GLY A 175 -0.26 9.54 -0.06
N GLY A 176 0.19 10.27 0.98
CA GLY A 176 -0.21 11.64 1.25
C GLY A 176 -1.52 11.84 2.02
N VAL A 177 -2.28 10.79 2.34
CA VAL A 177 -3.49 10.91 3.19
C VAL A 177 -3.09 11.44 4.57
N ALA A 178 -3.62 12.61 4.92
CA ALA A 178 -3.17 13.39 6.07
C ALA A 178 -4.28 13.66 7.11
N SER A 179 -5.54 13.61 6.70
CA SER A 179 -6.66 14.12 7.50
C SER A 179 -7.95 13.30 7.34
N PRO A 180 -8.90 13.44 8.28
CA PRO A 180 -10.27 12.96 8.13
C PRO A 180 -10.95 13.43 6.84
N ALA A 181 -10.74 14.68 6.43
CA ALA A 181 -11.32 15.23 5.20
C ALA A 181 -10.81 14.51 3.93
N ASP A 182 -9.56 14.03 3.93
CA ASP A 182 -9.04 13.21 2.84
C ASP A 182 -9.79 11.89 2.76
N LEU A 183 -10.06 11.25 3.89
CA LEU A 183 -10.82 9.99 3.95
C LEU A 183 -12.27 10.18 3.51
N ASP A 184 -12.92 11.27 3.95
CA ASP A 184 -14.26 11.62 3.49
C ASP A 184 -14.29 11.84 1.97
N THR A 185 -13.25 12.47 1.42
CA THR A 185 -13.10 12.69 -0.02
C THR A 185 -12.93 11.36 -0.78
N LEU A 186 -12.08 10.45 -0.29
CA LEU A 186 -11.91 9.13 -0.89
C LEU A 186 -13.21 8.33 -0.86
N ALA A 187 -13.91 8.32 0.27
CA ALA A 187 -15.20 7.65 0.42
C ALA A 187 -16.27 8.24 -0.53
N ALA A 188 -16.38 9.57 -0.59
CA ALA A 188 -17.32 10.26 -1.50
C ALA A 188 -17.02 9.98 -2.98
N LEU A 189 -15.78 9.75 -3.35
CA LEU A 189 -15.36 9.35 -4.69
C LEU A 189 -15.58 7.85 -4.97
N GLY A 190 -15.93 7.05 -3.97
CA GLY A 190 -16.15 5.61 -4.10
C GLY A 190 -14.87 4.78 -4.08
N PHE A 191 -13.80 5.24 -3.44
CA PHE A 191 -12.66 4.39 -3.12
C PHE A 191 -13.05 3.42 -2.01
N ASP A 192 -12.57 2.18 -2.12
CA ASP A 192 -12.92 1.09 -1.21
C ASP A 192 -12.02 1.05 0.04
N GLY A 193 -10.90 1.79 0.02
CA GLY A 193 -10.02 1.89 1.17
C GLY A 193 -8.85 2.85 0.99
N ALA A 194 -8.14 3.09 2.10
CA ALA A 194 -6.94 3.93 2.14
C ALA A 194 -5.80 3.25 2.88
N ILE A 195 -4.58 3.39 2.38
CA ILE A 195 -3.34 2.98 3.06
C ILE A 195 -2.81 4.20 3.81
N ILE A 196 -2.74 4.08 5.14
CA ILE A 196 -2.43 5.18 6.04
C ILE A 196 -1.34 4.74 7.02
N ALA A 197 -0.34 5.56 7.23
CA ALA A 197 0.68 5.34 8.26
C ALA A 197 0.91 6.62 9.10
N THR A 198 1.54 7.63 8.52
CA THR A 198 1.99 8.84 9.23
C THR A 198 0.87 9.53 9.99
N ALA A 199 -0.30 9.71 9.38
CA ALA A 199 -1.45 10.39 10.00
C ALA A 199 -2.00 9.65 11.24
N ILE A 200 -1.91 8.32 11.28
CA ILE A 200 -2.24 7.52 12.47
C ILE A 200 -1.22 7.78 13.58
N HIS A 201 0.08 7.73 13.26
CA HIS A 201 1.13 7.98 14.24
C HIS A 201 1.12 9.38 14.82
N ARG A 202 0.67 10.36 14.07
CA ARG A 202 0.49 11.75 14.52
C ARG A 202 -0.84 11.99 15.23
N GLY A 203 -1.74 11.01 15.22
CA GLY A 203 -3.06 11.11 15.84
C GLY A 203 -4.04 12.02 15.10
N THR A 204 -3.73 12.43 13.86
CA THR A 204 -4.68 13.22 13.02
C THR A 204 -5.84 12.35 12.53
N ILE A 205 -5.61 11.05 12.35
CA ILE A 205 -6.64 10.05 12.12
C ILE A 205 -6.68 9.13 13.34
N PRO A 206 -7.86 8.89 13.97
CA PRO A 206 -7.97 8.09 15.16
C PRO A 206 -7.56 6.63 14.95
N LEU A 207 -6.77 6.08 15.87
CA LEU A 207 -6.32 4.68 15.86
C LEU A 207 -7.50 3.69 15.84
N GLU A 208 -8.62 4.07 16.42
CA GLU A 208 -9.84 3.26 16.47
C GLU A 208 -10.38 2.91 15.06
N ASN A 209 -10.23 3.82 14.08
CA ASN A 209 -10.63 3.56 12.70
C ASN A 209 -9.78 2.45 12.07
N LEU A 210 -8.48 2.43 12.39
CA LEU A 210 -7.55 1.38 11.96
C LEU A 210 -7.96 0.02 12.56
N ARG A 211 -8.32 -0.01 13.85
CA ARG A 211 -8.78 -1.21 14.55
C ARG A 211 -10.11 -1.74 14.02
N ARG A 212 -11.03 -0.85 13.68
CA ARG A 212 -12.30 -1.21 13.04
C ARG A 212 -12.12 -1.63 11.58
N GLY A 213 -11.04 -1.20 10.92
CA GLY A 213 -10.79 -1.42 9.51
C GLY A 213 -11.75 -0.66 8.59
N ARG A 214 -12.34 0.45 9.07
CA ARG A 214 -13.25 1.29 8.29
C ARG A 214 -13.23 2.73 8.79
N TRP A 215 -13.55 3.66 7.89
CA TRP A 215 -13.62 5.08 8.21
C TRP A 215 -14.97 5.47 8.86
N SER A 216 -16.07 4.99 8.34
CA SER A 216 -17.44 5.30 8.78
C SER A 216 -18.29 4.04 8.94
#